data_033c5214bcb90c361e979eabab586cce
#
_entry.id   033c5214bcb90c361e979eabab586cce
#
_cell.length_a   1.000
_cell.length_b   1.000
_cell.length_c   1.000
_cell.angle_alpha   90.00
_cell.angle_beta   90.00
_cell.angle_gamma   90.00
#
_symmetry.space_group_name_H-M   'P 1'
#
loop_
_entity.id
_entity.type
_entity.pdbx_description
1 polymer ?
#
loop_
_entity_poly.entity_id
_entity_poly.type
_entity_poly.pdbx_seq_one_letter_code
_entity_poly.pdbx_strand_id
1 'polypeptide(L)'
;ISSAASDVYKRQDENGGKLKNRVVLFCDELGTMPAFDILPLFSAGRSRKLTLVPIIQSLAQLEKNYGKEGAEIIQDNVQDTIFGGFAPNSQTAEVLSKALGNRTVMSGSISRGKNDPSQSLQMIERPLMTPDELKSIPKGQFIVMKTGSHPMRTRLRLFLEWGITFGEPYVLPEKAARKVAYASKSELEEAIDAHVRNQTAVQAETVDTDSAPASDGPRNDKNDPEQPKSVDLRTDTEKERNHGTF
;
A
#
# COMPACT_ATOMS: atom_id res chain seq x y z
N ILE A 1 -0.78 6.89 12.21
CA ILE A 1 -1.55 6.66 10.96
C ILE A 1 -2.01 8.01 10.46
N SER A 2 -1.68 8.34 9.22
CA SER A 2 -2.24 9.55 8.60
C SER A 2 -3.77 9.52 8.74
N SER A 3 -4.38 10.59 9.24
CA SER A 3 -5.83 10.68 9.38
C SER A 3 -6.54 10.43 8.05
N ALA A 4 -5.92 10.82 6.94
CA ALA A 4 -6.43 10.58 5.58
C ALA A 4 -6.55 9.09 5.24
N ALA A 5 -5.57 8.25 5.59
CA ALA A 5 -5.65 6.81 5.35
C ALA A 5 -6.74 6.16 6.21
N SER A 6 -6.87 6.57 7.47
CA SER A 6 -7.93 6.11 8.37
C SER A 6 -9.32 6.49 7.87
N ASP A 7 -9.49 7.72 7.35
CA ASP A 7 -10.75 8.17 6.76
C ASP A 7 -11.14 7.37 5.51
N VAL A 8 -10.16 6.95 4.70
CA VAL A 8 -10.41 6.11 3.52
C VAL A 8 -10.98 4.76 3.95
N TYR A 9 -10.40 4.11 4.95
CA TYR A 9 -10.92 2.82 5.46
C TYR A 9 -12.33 2.96 6.01
N LYS A 10 -12.58 3.95 6.86
CA LYS A 10 -13.90 4.20 7.45
C LYS A 10 -14.98 4.41 6.38
N ARG A 11 -14.70 5.22 5.37
CA ARG A 11 -15.63 5.47 4.26
C ARG A 11 -15.85 4.25 3.37
N GLN A 12 -14.90 3.34 3.28
CA GLN A 12 -15.08 2.06 2.58
C GLN A 12 -16.09 1.19 3.31
N ASP A 13 -16.01 1.09 4.62
CA ASP A 13 -16.92 0.28 5.43
C ASP A 13 -18.36 0.80 5.34
N GLU A 14 -18.55 2.12 5.38
CA GLU A 14 -19.84 2.78 5.23
C GLU A 14 -20.52 2.52 3.86
N ASN A 15 -19.76 2.16 2.82
CA ASN A 15 -20.24 2.00 1.44
C ASN A 15 -20.07 0.57 0.89
N GLY A 16 -20.13 -0.45 1.75
CA GLY A 16 -20.05 -1.85 1.33
C GLY A 16 -18.69 -2.23 0.73
N GLY A 17 -17.61 -1.75 1.29
CA GLY A 17 -16.24 -2.07 0.91
C GLY A 17 -15.70 -1.27 -0.28
N LYS A 18 -16.42 -0.28 -0.80
CA LYS A 18 -15.99 0.57 -1.93
C LYS A 18 -16.19 2.04 -1.62
N LEU A 19 -15.31 2.88 -2.13
CA LEU A 19 -15.50 4.32 -2.08
C LEU A 19 -16.62 4.75 -3.04
N LYS A 20 -17.44 5.72 -2.65
CA LYS A 20 -18.48 6.31 -3.51
C LYS A 20 -17.85 6.93 -4.75
N ASN A 21 -16.86 7.77 -4.55
CA ASN A 21 -16.06 8.41 -5.59
C ASN A 21 -14.66 7.83 -5.65
N ARG A 22 -13.99 7.95 -6.79
CA ARG A 22 -12.56 7.60 -6.90
C ARG A 22 -11.74 8.58 -6.06
N VAL A 23 -10.87 8.04 -5.23
CA VAL A 23 -9.90 8.81 -4.44
C VAL A 23 -8.51 8.55 -5.01
N VAL A 24 -7.75 9.61 -5.20
CA VAL A 24 -6.33 9.52 -5.58
C VAL A 24 -5.51 9.99 -4.38
N LEU A 25 -4.65 9.12 -3.88
CA LEU A 25 -3.75 9.42 -2.78
C LEU A 25 -2.33 9.59 -3.33
N PHE A 26 -1.83 10.82 -3.27
CA PHE A 26 -0.44 11.13 -3.58
C PHE A 26 0.40 10.94 -2.31
N CYS A 27 1.32 10.00 -2.36
CA CYS A 27 2.25 9.71 -1.28
C CYS A 27 3.62 10.29 -1.64
N ASP A 28 3.75 11.60 -1.43
CA ASP A 28 5.03 12.28 -1.68
C ASP A 28 6.06 11.83 -0.64
N GLU A 29 7.27 11.57 -1.12
CA GLU A 29 8.38 11.06 -0.30
C GLU A 29 8.08 9.77 0.49
N LEU A 30 7.30 8.85 -0.09
CA LEU A 30 6.90 7.60 0.56
C LEU A 30 8.09 6.81 1.15
N GLY A 31 9.27 6.93 0.57
CA GLY A 31 10.48 6.26 1.05
C GLY A 31 11.10 6.86 2.32
N THR A 32 10.70 8.07 2.72
CA THR A 32 11.29 8.80 3.86
C THR A 32 10.28 9.22 4.92
N MET A 33 9.00 9.32 4.57
CA MET A 33 7.95 9.58 5.54
C MET A 33 7.82 8.43 6.54
N PRO A 34 7.31 8.69 7.77
CA PRO A 34 7.08 7.61 8.72
C PRO A 34 6.24 6.49 8.13
N ALA A 35 6.71 5.25 8.26
CA ALA A 35 6.01 4.09 7.74
C ALA A 35 4.62 3.97 8.36
N PHE A 36 3.62 3.71 7.52
CA PHE A 36 2.24 3.44 7.92
C PHE A 36 1.71 2.24 7.14
N ASP A 37 0.63 1.66 7.60
CA ASP A 37 0.05 0.46 6.98
C ASP A 37 -0.60 0.78 5.63
N ILE A 38 0.22 0.89 4.58
CA ILE A 38 -0.19 1.20 3.22
C ILE A 38 -0.25 -0.05 2.32
N LEU A 39 0.43 -1.14 2.69
CA LEU A 39 0.53 -2.34 1.87
C LEU A 39 -0.84 -2.93 1.48
N PRO A 40 -1.81 -3.06 2.40
CA PRO A 40 -3.15 -3.50 2.05
C PRO A 40 -3.86 -2.59 1.04
N LEU A 41 -3.55 -1.28 1.04
CA LEU A 41 -4.11 -0.34 0.07
C LEU A 41 -3.55 -0.57 -1.34
N PHE A 42 -2.27 -0.91 -1.48
CA PHE A 42 -1.69 -1.28 -2.76
C PHE A 42 -2.31 -2.56 -3.32
N SER A 43 -2.52 -3.56 -2.48
CA SER A 43 -3.08 -4.85 -2.90
C SER A 43 -4.58 -4.77 -3.24
N ALA A 44 -5.38 -4.03 -2.48
CA ALA A 44 -6.83 -4.01 -2.60
C ALA A 44 -7.44 -2.69 -3.11
N GLY A 45 -6.66 -1.61 -3.19
CA GLY A 45 -7.17 -0.26 -3.46
C GLY A 45 -7.88 -0.13 -4.81
N ARG A 46 -7.38 -0.81 -5.85
CA ARG A 46 -7.95 -0.75 -7.21
C ARG A 46 -9.44 -1.15 -7.23
N SER A 47 -9.78 -2.27 -6.59
CA SER A 47 -11.17 -2.77 -6.53
C SER A 47 -12.08 -1.85 -5.72
N ARG A 48 -11.49 -1.03 -4.85
CA ARG A 48 -12.18 -0.12 -3.93
C ARG A 48 -12.22 1.33 -4.42
N LYS A 49 -11.88 1.59 -5.68
CA LYS A 49 -11.79 2.91 -6.32
C LYS A 49 -10.73 3.83 -5.68
N LEU A 50 -9.68 3.27 -5.11
CA LEU A 50 -8.53 4.00 -4.62
C LEU A 50 -7.38 3.89 -5.62
N THR A 51 -6.78 5.00 -5.97
CA THR A 51 -5.56 5.08 -6.79
C THR A 51 -4.44 5.62 -5.92
N LEU A 52 -3.34 4.91 -5.86
CA LEU A 52 -2.15 5.32 -5.12
C LEU A 52 -1.09 5.83 -6.09
N VAL A 53 -0.48 6.94 -5.77
CA VAL A 53 0.61 7.55 -6.53
C VAL A 53 1.81 7.70 -5.59
N PRO A 54 2.63 6.64 -5.43
CA PRO A 54 3.83 6.73 -4.63
C PRO A 54 4.91 7.54 -5.37
N ILE A 55 5.52 8.49 -4.68
CA ILE A 55 6.65 9.28 -5.17
C ILE A 55 7.83 8.96 -4.26
N ILE A 56 8.91 8.48 -4.86
CA ILE A 56 10.12 8.07 -4.15
C ILE A 56 11.36 8.63 -4.86
N GLN A 57 12.43 8.83 -4.10
CA GLN A 57 13.71 9.25 -4.63
C GLN A 57 14.61 8.05 -5.01
N SER A 58 14.48 6.95 -4.29
CA SER A 58 15.21 5.71 -4.58
C SER A 58 14.47 4.48 -4.05
N LEU A 59 14.70 3.33 -4.69
CA LEU A 59 14.17 2.04 -4.22
C LEU A 59 14.77 1.64 -2.87
N ALA A 60 16.04 1.96 -2.61
CA ALA A 60 16.69 1.67 -1.33
C ALA A 60 16.02 2.38 -0.14
N GLN A 61 15.49 3.60 -0.33
CA GLN A 61 14.73 4.29 0.71
C GLN A 61 13.39 3.59 0.98
N LEU A 62 12.74 3.10 -0.07
CA LEU A 62 11.50 2.33 0.06
C LEU A 62 11.74 1.03 0.83
N GLU A 63 12.80 0.28 0.48
CA GLU A 63 13.18 -0.95 1.19
C GLU A 63 13.55 -0.69 2.66
N LYS A 64 14.24 0.40 2.95
CA LYS A 64 14.57 0.79 4.32
C LYS A 64 13.31 1.03 5.15
N ASN A 65 12.27 1.61 4.56
CA ASN A 65 11.07 2.05 5.25
C ASN A 65 10.04 0.91 5.43
N TYR A 66 9.88 0.06 4.40
CA TYR A 66 8.84 -1.00 4.37
C TYR A 66 9.42 -2.42 4.38
N GLY A 67 10.73 -2.56 4.45
CA GLY A 67 11.41 -3.84 4.25
C GLY A 67 11.44 -4.25 2.78
N LYS A 68 12.24 -5.27 2.47
CA LYS A 68 12.40 -5.76 1.10
C LYS A 68 11.07 -6.27 0.52
N GLU A 69 10.37 -7.12 1.27
CA GLU A 69 9.07 -7.69 0.86
C GLU A 69 8.00 -6.61 0.67
N GLY A 70 7.93 -5.63 1.58
CA GLY A 70 6.99 -4.52 1.46
C GLY A 70 7.28 -3.63 0.25
N ALA A 71 8.56 -3.38 -0.07
CA ALA A 71 8.95 -2.64 -1.27
C ALA A 71 8.61 -3.41 -2.55
N GLU A 72 8.77 -4.72 -2.59
CA GLU A 72 8.37 -5.59 -3.70
C GLU A 72 6.85 -5.55 -3.88
N ILE A 73 6.05 -5.69 -2.81
CA ILE A 73 4.58 -5.57 -2.88
C ILE A 73 4.15 -4.23 -3.49
N ILE A 74 4.79 -3.13 -3.08
CA ILE A 74 4.47 -1.81 -3.64
C ILE A 74 4.79 -1.76 -5.13
N GLN A 75 5.98 -2.22 -5.54
CA GLN A 75 6.42 -2.20 -6.94
C GLN A 75 5.54 -3.07 -7.84
N ASP A 76 5.17 -4.27 -7.40
CA ASP A 76 4.36 -5.22 -8.17
C ASP A 76 2.93 -4.74 -8.39
N ASN A 77 2.40 -3.91 -7.49
CA ASN A 77 1.06 -3.35 -7.61
C ASN A 77 1.00 -2.03 -8.39
N VAL A 78 2.15 -1.43 -8.74
CA VAL A 78 2.23 -0.22 -9.55
C VAL A 78 2.17 -0.58 -11.03
N GLN A 79 1.17 -0.07 -11.74
CA GLN A 79 0.96 -0.35 -13.18
C GLN A 79 1.68 0.62 -14.10
N ASP A 80 1.93 1.82 -13.64
CA ASP A 80 2.60 2.89 -14.38
C ASP A 80 3.81 3.37 -13.55
N THR A 81 5.00 3.33 -14.14
CA THR A 81 6.23 3.82 -13.51
C THR A 81 6.82 4.93 -14.36
N ILE A 82 7.03 6.10 -13.76
CA ILE A 82 7.64 7.26 -14.40
C ILE A 82 8.95 7.57 -13.67
N PHE A 83 10.03 7.63 -14.39
CA PHE A 83 11.33 7.89 -13.78
C PHE A 83 12.27 8.71 -14.69
N GLY A 84 13.18 9.43 -14.04
CA GLY A 84 14.22 10.24 -14.69
C GLY A 84 15.05 10.98 -13.63
N GLY A 85 16.25 11.40 -14.02
CA GLY A 85 17.11 12.19 -13.14
C GLY A 85 17.74 11.38 -12.01
N PHE A 86 18.60 10.44 -12.34
CA PHE A 86 19.32 9.62 -11.36
C PHE A 86 20.60 10.28 -10.86
N ALA A 87 20.95 10.06 -9.59
CA ALA A 87 22.29 10.37 -9.10
C ALA A 87 23.34 9.49 -9.79
N PRO A 88 24.58 9.97 -9.96
CA PRO A 88 25.64 9.24 -10.67
C PRO A 88 25.88 7.82 -10.15
N ASN A 89 25.78 7.61 -8.84
CA ASN A 89 26.00 6.33 -8.17
C ASN A 89 24.71 5.58 -7.85
N SER A 90 23.59 5.90 -8.54
CA SER A 90 22.29 5.27 -8.25
C SER A 90 22.26 3.82 -8.70
N GLN A 91 22.01 2.89 -7.77
CA GLN A 91 21.70 1.50 -8.06
C GLN A 91 20.29 1.34 -8.67
N THR A 92 19.39 2.27 -8.39
CA THR A 92 18.04 2.28 -8.97
C THR A 92 18.09 2.30 -10.50
N ALA A 93 19.08 2.97 -11.10
CA ALA A 93 19.27 2.98 -12.55
C ALA A 93 19.58 1.59 -13.12
N GLU A 94 20.30 0.74 -12.39
CA GLU A 94 20.57 -0.64 -12.80
C GLU A 94 19.32 -1.52 -12.77
N VAL A 95 18.52 -1.38 -11.70
CA VAL A 95 17.24 -2.11 -11.56
C VAL A 95 16.30 -1.72 -12.68
N LEU A 96 16.16 -0.43 -12.97
CA LEU A 96 15.26 0.07 -14.02
C LEU A 96 15.76 -0.25 -15.42
N SER A 97 17.08 -0.26 -15.66
CA SER A 97 17.66 -0.73 -16.93
C SER A 97 17.28 -2.17 -17.22
N LYS A 98 17.34 -3.05 -16.21
CA LYS A 98 16.91 -4.45 -16.34
C LYS A 98 15.40 -4.56 -16.58
N ALA A 99 14.59 -3.76 -15.88
CA ALA A 99 13.14 -3.74 -16.03
C ALA A 99 12.68 -3.27 -17.41
N LEU A 100 13.46 -2.40 -18.07
CA LEU A 100 13.19 -1.97 -19.45
C LEU A 100 13.37 -3.08 -20.47
N GLY A 101 14.11 -4.14 -20.12
CA GLY A 101 14.40 -5.27 -21.01
C GLY A 101 15.50 -4.98 -22.00
N ASN A 102 15.66 -5.88 -22.97
CA ASN A 102 16.73 -5.88 -23.94
C ASN A 102 16.22 -5.70 -25.36
N ARG A 103 17.10 -5.30 -26.27
CA ARG A 103 16.90 -5.27 -27.71
C ARG A 103 18.06 -5.95 -28.43
N THR A 104 17.78 -6.56 -29.54
CA THR A 104 18.82 -7.07 -30.43
C THR A 104 19.38 -5.95 -31.28
N VAL A 105 20.68 -5.78 -31.28
CA VAL A 105 21.41 -4.82 -32.12
C VAL A 105 22.42 -5.55 -32.97
N MET A 106 22.65 -5.03 -34.16
CA MET A 106 23.68 -5.54 -35.06
C MET A 106 25.02 -4.92 -34.63
N SER A 107 25.98 -5.76 -34.28
CA SER A 107 27.34 -5.37 -33.99
C SER A 107 28.24 -5.92 -35.08
N GLY A 108 29.14 -5.10 -35.60
CA GLY A 108 30.05 -5.52 -36.63
C GLY A 108 31.51 -5.14 -36.32
N SER A 109 32.41 -6.05 -36.63
CA SER A 109 33.85 -5.71 -36.67
C SER A 109 34.29 -5.68 -38.13
N ILE A 110 35.01 -4.62 -38.47
CA ILE A 110 35.63 -4.46 -39.78
C ILE A 110 37.14 -4.63 -39.60
N SER A 111 37.68 -5.72 -40.13
CA SER A 111 39.14 -5.90 -40.19
C SER A 111 39.64 -5.40 -41.54
N ARG A 112 40.50 -4.39 -41.52
CA ARG A 112 41.16 -3.88 -42.71
C ARG A 112 42.49 -4.56 -42.87
N GLY A 113 42.54 -5.72 -43.52
CA GLY A 113 43.76 -6.32 -44.02
C GLY A 113 44.19 -5.61 -45.29
N LYS A 114 45.52 -5.68 -45.60
CA LYS A 114 46.13 -4.95 -46.75
C LYS A 114 45.58 -5.41 -48.09
N ASN A 115 45.01 -6.61 -48.17
CA ASN A 115 44.55 -7.23 -49.43
C ASN A 115 43.06 -7.68 -49.43
N ASP A 116 42.38 -7.70 -48.26
CA ASP A 116 40.97 -8.13 -48.25
C ASP A 116 40.27 -7.60 -46.99
N PRO A 117 39.30 -6.68 -47.14
CA PRO A 117 38.51 -6.23 -46.00
C PRO A 117 37.52 -7.30 -45.59
N SER A 118 37.67 -7.89 -44.43
CA SER A 118 36.69 -8.83 -43.87
C SER A 118 35.73 -8.07 -42.95
N GLN A 119 34.44 -8.24 -43.20
CA GLN A 119 33.38 -7.69 -42.38
C GLN A 119 32.64 -8.83 -41.69
N SER A 120 32.61 -8.87 -40.37
CA SER A 120 31.79 -9.80 -39.60
C SER A 120 30.68 -9.03 -38.92
N LEU A 121 29.42 -9.45 -39.23
CA LEU A 121 28.22 -8.91 -38.61
C LEU A 121 27.65 -9.95 -37.68
N GLN A 122 27.42 -9.56 -36.41
CA GLN A 122 26.84 -10.42 -35.39
C GLN A 122 25.67 -9.69 -34.71
N MET A 123 24.58 -10.40 -34.49
CA MET A 123 23.50 -9.91 -33.66
C MET A 123 23.84 -10.12 -32.19
N ILE A 124 23.83 -9.07 -31.43
CA ILE A 124 24.06 -9.10 -29.97
C ILE A 124 22.87 -8.52 -29.22
N GLU A 125 22.61 -9.06 -28.05
CA GLU A 125 21.62 -8.54 -27.13
C GLU A 125 22.20 -7.37 -26.35
N ARG A 126 21.44 -6.28 -26.22
CA ARG A 126 21.81 -5.09 -25.49
C ARG A 126 20.61 -4.60 -24.68
N PRO A 127 20.80 -4.09 -23.43
CA PRO A 127 19.73 -3.39 -22.72
C PRO A 127 19.08 -2.31 -23.61
N LEU A 128 17.75 -2.15 -23.49
CA LEU A 128 17.05 -1.11 -24.23
C LEU A 128 17.62 0.27 -23.93
N MET A 129 17.93 0.52 -22.66
CA MET A 129 18.76 1.63 -22.18
C MET A 129 19.71 1.10 -21.10
N THR A 130 20.98 1.42 -21.24
CA THR A 130 21.98 1.08 -20.22
C THR A 130 21.81 1.96 -18.97
N PRO A 131 22.33 1.55 -17.79
CA PRO A 131 22.32 2.41 -16.61
C PRO A 131 22.96 3.78 -16.85
N ASP A 132 24.01 3.85 -17.66
CA ASP A 132 24.68 5.11 -17.98
C ASP A 132 23.83 6.02 -18.87
N GLU A 133 23.12 5.43 -19.84
CA GLU A 133 22.14 6.16 -20.65
C GLU A 133 20.99 6.71 -19.81
N LEU A 134 20.52 5.94 -18.79
CA LEU A 134 19.49 6.40 -17.85
C LEU A 134 19.99 7.55 -16.97
N LYS A 135 21.23 7.46 -16.46
CA LYS A 135 21.86 8.53 -15.67
C LYS A 135 22.11 9.80 -16.49
N SER A 136 22.24 9.67 -17.80
CA SER A 136 22.48 10.76 -18.75
C SER A 136 21.22 11.42 -19.30
N ILE A 137 20.03 11.01 -18.85
CA ILE A 137 18.76 11.60 -19.29
C ILE A 137 18.73 13.09 -18.90
N PRO A 138 18.52 14.01 -19.86
CA PRO A 138 18.42 15.44 -19.55
C PRO A 138 17.26 15.77 -18.62
N LYS A 139 17.45 16.82 -17.81
CA LYS A 139 16.38 17.32 -16.92
C LYS A 139 15.10 17.63 -17.70
N GLY A 140 13.96 17.22 -17.14
CA GLY A 140 12.64 17.37 -17.77
C GLY A 140 12.29 16.27 -18.77
N GLN A 141 13.18 15.29 -18.99
CA GLN A 141 12.86 14.09 -19.74
C GLN A 141 12.69 12.90 -18.79
N PHE A 142 11.75 12.02 -19.13
CA PHE A 142 11.36 10.89 -18.31
C PHE A 142 11.14 9.66 -19.18
N ILE A 143 11.33 8.49 -18.59
CA ILE A 143 10.92 7.23 -19.15
C ILE A 143 9.62 6.82 -18.45
N VAL A 144 8.65 6.41 -19.24
CA VAL A 144 7.35 5.90 -18.76
C VAL A 144 7.26 4.43 -19.13
N MET A 145 7.11 3.58 -18.13
CA MET A 145 6.75 2.18 -18.29
C MET A 145 5.29 2.01 -17.86
N LYS A 146 4.53 1.31 -18.67
CA LYS A 146 3.12 1.02 -18.40
C LYS A 146 2.82 -0.42 -18.75
N THR A 147 2.05 -1.09 -17.88
CA THR A 147 1.58 -2.45 -18.14
C THR A 147 0.84 -2.54 -19.49
N GLY A 148 1.25 -3.49 -20.34
CA GLY A 148 0.64 -3.70 -21.66
C GLY A 148 1.09 -2.70 -22.74
N SER A 149 2.13 -1.89 -22.50
CA SER A 149 2.68 -0.94 -23.48
C SER A 149 4.19 -1.01 -23.51
N HIS A 150 4.78 -0.66 -24.64
CA HIS A 150 6.23 -0.50 -24.70
C HIS A 150 6.68 0.74 -23.92
N PRO A 151 7.86 0.71 -23.30
CA PRO A 151 8.43 1.87 -22.65
C PRO A 151 8.55 3.05 -23.62
N MET A 152 8.26 4.25 -23.13
CA MET A 152 8.35 5.46 -23.91
C MET A 152 9.20 6.51 -23.21
N ARG A 153 9.96 7.29 -24.00
CA ARG A 153 10.66 8.47 -23.54
C ARG A 153 9.79 9.70 -23.81
N THR A 154 9.59 10.53 -22.79
CA THR A 154 8.75 11.72 -22.87
C THR A 154 9.46 12.93 -22.28
N ARG A 155 9.00 14.12 -22.65
CA ARG A 155 9.41 15.38 -22.04
C ARG A 155 8.21 16.01 -21.37
N LEU A 156 8.32 16.25 -20.07
CA LEU A 156 7.31 16.95 -19.30
C LEU A 156 7.77 18.38 -19.05
N ARG A 157 6.87 19.33 -19.29
CA ARG A 157 7.07 20.73 -18.92
C ARG A 157 6.77 20.91 -17.43
N LEU A 158 7.42 21.86 -16.80
CA LEU A 158 7.04 22.27 -15.45
C LEU A 158 5.62 22.82 -15.47
N PHE A 159 4.86 22.60 -14.42
CA PHE A 159 3.47 23.07 -14.33
C PHE A 159 3.35 24.59 -14.48
N LEU A 160 4.37 25.36 -14.09
CA LEU A 160 4.46 26.81 -14.28
C LEU A 160 4.43 27.23 -15.76
N GLU A 161 4.85 26.36 -16.66
CA GLU A 161 4.87 26.60 -18.11
C GLU A 161 3.52 26.26 -18.77
N TRP A 162 2.57 25.70 -18.02
CA TRP A 162 1.27 25.27 -18.56
C TRP A 162 0.22 26.38 -18.59
N GLY A 163 0.56 27.59 -18.12
CA GLY A 163 -0.38 28.69 -18.03
C GLY A 163 -1.54 28.46 -17.06
N ILE A 164 -1.37 27.55 -16.10
CA ILE A 164 -2.35 27.30 -15.06
C ILE A 164 -2.29 28.46 -14.08
N THR A 165 -3.41 29.17 -13.94
CA THR A 165 -3.60 30.19 -12.90
C THR A 165 -4.36 29.57 -11.76
N PHE A 166 -3.83 29.71 -10.55
CA PHE A 166 -4.52 29.32 -9.33
C PHE A 166 -5.36 30.51 -8.84
N GLY A 167 -6.55 30.25 -8.32
CA GLY A 167 -7.32 31.26 -7.61
C GLY A 167 -6.63 31.72 -6.32
N GLU A 168 -7.21 32.67 -5.64
CA GLU A 168 -6.72 33.12 -4.34
C GLU A 168 -6.57 31.92 -3.39
N PRO A 169 -5.46 31.85 -2.62
CA PRO A 169 -5.24 30.76 -1.67
C PRO A 169 -6.39 30.72 -0.68
N TYR A 170 -7.00 29.53 -0.52
CA TYR A 170 -7.98 29.35 0.53
C TYR A 170 -7.29 29.40 1.89
N VAL A 171 -7.46 30.51 2.58
CA VAL A 171 -6.98 30.65 3.95
C VAL A 171 -8.05 30.07 4.87
N LEU A 172 -7.75 28.94 5.49
CA LEU A 172 -8.57 28.43 6.58
C LEU A 172 -8.55 29.48 7.70
N PRO A 173 -9.73 29.99 8.15
CA PRO A 173 -9.74 30.84 9.32
C PRO A 173 -9.08 30.08 10.47
N GLU A 174 -8.10 30.70 11.12
CA GLU A 174 -7.47 30.12 12.30
C GLU A 174 -8.58 29.73 13.28
N LYS A 175 -8.81 28.44 13.41
CA LYS A 175 -9.64 27.98 14.52
C LYS A 175 -8.88 28.39 15.77
N ALA A 176 -9.46 29.29 16.55
CA ALA A 176 -8.94 29.70 17.84
C ALA A 176 -8.39 28.46 18.56
N ALA A 177 -7.21 28.61 19.17
CA ALA A 177 -6.48 27.51 19.79
C ALA A 177 -7.46 26.64 20.59
N ARG A 178 -7.64 25.41 20.14
CA ARG A 178 -8.54 24.46 20.79
C ARG A 178 -7.98 24.22 22.17
N LYS A 179 -8.61 24.76 23.22
CA LYS A 179 -8.26 24.40 24.57
C LYS A 179 -8.57 22.91 24.72
N VAL A 180 -7.55 22.09 24.65
CA VAL A 180 -7.65 20.68 24.97
C VAL A 180 -7.63 20.61 26.49
N ALA A 181 -8.79 20.45 27.09
CA ALA A 181 -8.88 20.09 28.49
C ALA A 181 -8.60 18.59 28.60
N TYR A 182 -7.50 18.23 29.22
CA TYR A 182 -7.24 16.85 29.61
C TYR A 182 -8.00 16.59 30.91
N ALA A 183 -8.81 15.54 30.93
CA ALA A 183 -9.40 15.07 32.16
C ALA A 183 -8.26 14.70 33.14
N SER A 184 -8.33 15.15 34.34
CA SER A 184 -7.41 14.72 35.40
C SER A 184 -7.64 13.25 35.73
N LYS A 185 -6.65 12.61 36.38
CA LYS A 185 -6.79 11.20 36.77
C LYS A 185 -8.00 11.00 37.70
N SER A 186 -8.26 11.92 38.60
CA SER A 186 -9.41 11.90 39.53
C SER A 186 -10.74 12.02 38.79
N GLU A 187 -10.85 12.88 37.79
CA GLU A 187 -12.08 13.00 36.96
C GLU A 187 -12.36 11.75 36.15
N LEU A 188 -11.31 11.06 35.66
CA LEU A 188 -11.45 9.79 34.95
C LEU A 188 -11.86 8.66 35.91
N GLU A 189 -11.29 8.60 37.11
CA GLU A 189 -11.65 7.64 38.16
C GLU A 189 -13.13 7.81 38.56
N GLU A 190 -13.57 9.04 38.81
CA GLU A 190 -14.96 9.36 39.13
C GLU A 190 -15.93 8.98 37.99
N ALA A 191 -15.52 9.25 36.73
CA ALA A 191 -16.37 8.90 35.58
C ALA A 191 -16.48 7.38 35.38
N ILE A 192 -15.40 6.63 35.61
CA ILE A 192 -15.39 5.17 35.57
C ILE A 192 -16.26 4.61 36.70
N ASP A 193 -16.12 5.08 37.90
CA ASP A 193 -16.90 4.63 39.04
C ASP A 193 -18.39 4.95 38.89
N ALA A 194 -18.74 6.08 38.31
CA ALA A 194 -20.11 6.43 37.97
C ALA A 194 -20.68 5.49 36.90
N HIS A 195 -19.89 5.15 35.89
CA HIS A 195 -20.30 4.24 34.81
C HIS A 195 -20.54 2.81 35.33
N VAL A 196 -19.64 2.31 36.18
CA VAL A 196 -19.77 0.99 36.80
C VAL A 196 -21.01 0.92 37.72
N ARG A 197 -21.22 1.96 38.53
CA ARG A 197 -22.41 2.04 39.38
C ARG A 197 -23.72 2.02 38.62
N ASN A 198 -23.77 2.74 37.49
CA ASN A 198 -24.96 2.74 36.61
C ASN A 198 -25.17 1.39 35.94
N GLN A 199 -24.13 0.68 35.52
CA GLN A 199 -24.24 -0.66 34.97
C GLN A 199 -24.75 -1.67 36.01
N THR A 200 -24.27 -1.58 37.24
CA THR A 200 -24.67 -2.46 38.33
C THR A 200 -26.13 -2.20 38.74
N ALA A 201 -26.58 -0.94 38.74
CA ALA A 201 -27.96 -0.57 39.00
C ALA A 201 -28.93 -1.11 37.92
N VAL A 202 -28.56 -0.99 36.64
CA VAL A 202 -29.35 -1.51 35.51
C VAL A 202 -29.45 -3.05 35.58
N GLN A 203 -28.39 -3.75 35.97
CA GLN A 203 -28.42 -5.20 36.16
C GLN A 203 -29.26 -5.63 37.37
N ALA A 204 -29.31 -4.85 38.44
CA ALA A 204 -30.16 -5.14 39.60
C ALA A 204 -31.64 -4.97 39.27
N GLU A 205 -32.04 -3.96 38.50
CA GLU A 205 -33.41 -3.75 38.06
C GLU A 205 -33.92 -4.85 37.10
N THR A 206 -33.02 -5.48 36.33
CA THR A 206 -33.41 -6.58 35.42
C THR A 206 -33.58 -7.92 36.15
N VAL A 207 -33.02 -8.09 37.34
CA VAL A 207 -33.14 -9.32 38.13
C VAL A 207 -34.47 -9.35 38.94
N ASP A 208 -35.03 -8.20 39.30
CA ASP A 208 -36.27 -8.11 40.09
C ASP A 208 -37.55 -8.27 39.25
N THR A 209 -37.47 -8.27 37.92
CA THR A 209 -38.64 -8.45 37.04
C THR A 209 -38.91 -9.89 36.63
N ASP A 210 -38.07 -10.86 37.01
CA ASP A 210 -38.24 -12.28 36.64
C ASP A 210 -38.79 -13.19 37.76
N SER A 211 -39.32 -12.60 38.85
CA SER A 211 -39.98 -13.36 39.91
C SER A 211 -41.50 -13.14 39.92
N ALA A 212 -42.21 -13.73 38.95
CA ALA A 212 -43.65 -14.02 39.04
C ALA A 212 -43.87 -15.53 39.18
N PRO A 213 -44.77 -16.00 40.03
CA PRO A 213 -44.88 -17.43 40.39
C PRO A 213 -45.50 -18.27 39.27
N ALA A 214 -44.88 -19.39 38.99
CA ALA A 214 -45.36 -20.41 38.08
C ALA A 214 -46.67 -21.05 38.59
N SER A 215 -47.68 -21.03 37.75
CA SER A 215 -48.88 -21.88 37.90
C SER A 215 -48.65 -23.22 37.21
N ASP A 216 -48.99 -24.28 37.96
CA ASP A 216 -48.98 -25.68 37.57
C ASP A 216 -49.80 -25.96 36.29
N GLY A 217 -49.23 -26.74 35.36
CA GLY A 217 -49.91 -27.37 34.25
C GLY A 217 -49.05 -28.51 33.67
N PRO A 218 -49.59 -29.60 33.13
CA PRO A 218 -48.96 -30.93 33.18
C PRO A 218 -47.92 -31.19 32.09
N ARG A 219 -46.95 -32.01 32.48
CA ARG A 219 -45.85 -32.58 31.67
C ARG A 219 -46.34 -33.25 30.39
N ASN A 220 -45.72 -32.95 29.30
CA ASN A 220 -45.71 -33.81 28.13
C ASN A 220 -44.25 -34.01 27.68
N ASP A 221 -43.84 -35.28 27.80
CA ASP A 221 -42.53 -35.78 27.31
C ASP A 221 -42.46 -35.65 25.78
N LYS A 222 -41.33 -35.19 25.27
CA LYS A 222 -40.52 -35.71 24.16
C LYS A 222 -39.82 -34.61 23.43
N ASN A 223 -38.53 -34.87 23.31
CA ASN A 223 -37.55 -34.36 22.35
C ASN A 223 -36.46 -33.44 22.92
N ASP A 224 -35.41 -34.12 23.21
CA ASP A 224 -34.05 -33.64 23.38
C ASP A 224 -33.46 -33.17 22.03
N PRO A 225 -32.93 -32.00 21.86
CA PRO A 225 -31.96 -31.71 20.78
C PRO A 225 -30.56 -31.51 21.36
N GLU A 226 -29.67 -32.24 20.77
CA GLU A 226 -28.21 -32.29 20.93
C GLU A 226 -27.54 -30.94 21.19
N GLN A 227 -26.67 -30.91 22.18
CA GLN A 227 -25.71 -29.86 22.44
C GLN A 227 -24.61 -29.87 21.35
N PRO A 228 -24.20 -28.72 20.81
CA PRO A 228 -23.00 -28.67 19.95
C PRO A 228 -21.72 -28.79 20.79
N LYS A 229 -20.91 -29.78 20.42
CA LYS A 229 -19.58 -30.06 20.98
C LYS A 229 -18.64 -28.87 20.78
N SER A 230 -18.01 -28.45 21.87
CA SER A 230 -16.88 -27.54 21.88
C SER A 230 -15.73 -28.10 21.06
N VAL A 231 -15.25 -27.35 20.05
CA VAL A 231 -14.04 -27.66 19.27
C VAL A 231 -12.84 -27.17 20.07
N ASP A 232 -12.05 -28.12 20.54
CA ASP A 232 -10.78 -27.91 21.22
C ASP A 232 -9.70 -27.63 20.16
N LEU A 233 -9.22 -26.38 20.12
CA LEU A 233 -8.13 -25.94 19.25
C LEU A 233 -6.80 -26.01 19.98
N ARG A 234 -6.31 -27.22 20.24
CA ARG A 234 -4.88 -27.46 20.60
C ARG A 234 -4.42 -28.76 20.02
N THR A 235 -3.21 -28.68 19.41
CA THR A 235 -2.32 -29.75 18.94
C THR A 235 -2.60 -30.31 17.56
N ASP A 236 -1.83 -29.77 16.58
CA ASP A 236 -1.17 -30.57 15.55
C ASP A 236 0.06 -29.82 15.01
N THR A 237 1.09 -29.78 15.82
CA THR A 237 2.47 -29.59 15.39
C THR A 237 3.23 -30.82 15.85
N GLU A 238 3.31 -31.85 14.99
CA GLU A 238 4.34 -32.86 14.96
C GLU A 238 3.81 -34.09 14.21
N LYS A 239 4.04 -34.10 12.89
CA LYS A 239 4.27 -35.33 12.09
C LYS A 239 4.23 -34.99 10.60
N GLU A 240 5.37 -34.65 10.07
CA GLU A 240 5.75 -35.00 8.70
C GLU A 240 7.21 -34.62 8.48
N ARG A 241 8.10 -35.30 9.16
CA ARG A 241 9.44 -35.58 8.65
C ARG A 241 9.45 -37.07 8.36
N ASN A 242 9.37 -37.41 7.09
CA ASN A 242 10.12 -38.51 6.47
C ASN A 242 9.42 -38.98 5.20
N HIS A 243 10.28 -39.15 4.20
CA HIS A 243 10.14 -39.75 2.86
C HIS A 243 9.94 -38.72 1.75
N GLY A 244 10.80 -38.64 0.78
CA GLY A 244 11.82 -39.49 0.25
C GLY A 244 12.38 -38.85 -1.01
N THR A 245 13.64 -39.06 -1.19
CA THR A 245 14.47 -39.09 -2.38
C THR A 245 13.72 -39.32 -3.71
N PHE A 246 13.87 -38.41 -4.67
CA PHE A 246 14.39 -38.67 -6.01
C PHE A 246 14.66 -37.30 -6.67
#